data_c2b0fab472897aa6a8d300156bd46daf
#
_entry.id   c2b0fab472897aa6a8d300156bd46daf
#
_cell.length_a   1.000
_cell.length_b   1.000
_cell.length_c   1.000
_cell.angle_alpha   90.00
_cell.angle_beta   90.00
_cell.angle_gamma   90.00
#
_symmetry.space_group_name_H-M   'P 1'
#
loop_
_entity.id
_entity.type
_entity.pdbx_description
1 polymer ?
#
loop_
_entity_poly.entity_id
_entity_poly.type
_entity_poly.pdbx_seq_one_letter_code
_entity_poly.pdbx_strand_id
1 'polypeptide(L)'
;MFPGLALALVVAGVATAFGHLAPLIGGPVFGIALGAVVATVHHPGATFTRGLSFASKYVLQASIVVLGTGLALSQVLRVGRTSLPVMLGTLVVALTGAVVLGRLLRVPADARLLIGVGTGICGASAIAAVTAVVDVAEAEVAYAIGTIFLFNVIAVLTFPPIGHLLGLSQHAFGLWAGTAINDTSSVVAAAYTYGQSAGATAVVVKLTRTLMIIPITVGLSWFVGRRRHRTDSTGTAPTGVPWRRVFPIFIIGFLAASALDSVGIISGSWHHGLATLGVFLITVALSAIGLSVRLDRLRAAGVRPLALGGILWVLVAVSSLLLQAATGNL
;
A
#
# COMPACT_ATOMS: atom_id res chain seq x y z
N MET A 1 -14.96 -14.50 13.80
CA MET A 1 -14.80 -13.89 12.47
C MET A 1 -15.96 -12.96 12.14
N PHE A 2 -17.23 -13.40 12.27
CA PHE A 2 -18.43 -12.62 11.96
C PHE A 2 -18.55 -11.24 12.65
N PRO A 3 -18.30 -11.08 13.97
CA PRO A 3 -18.50 -9.78 14.63
C PRO A 3 -17.64 -8.66 14.05
N GLY A 4 -16.35 -8.94 13.79
CA GLY A 4 -15.45 -7.93 13.24
C GLY A 4 -15.79 -7.52 11.79
N LEU A 5 -16.21 -8.49 10.97
CA LEU A 5 -16.66 -8.20 9.61
C LEU A 5 -17.97 -7.40 9.62
N ALA A 6 -18.93 -7.76 10.48
CA ALA A 6 -20.18 -7.03 10.64
C ALA A 6 -19.93 -5.57 11.08
N LEU A 7 -19.03 -5.36 12.06
CA LEU A 7 -18.64 -4.02 12.48
C LEU A 7 -18.03 -3.20 11.33
N ALA A 8 -17.13 -3.81 10.54
CA ALA A 8 -16.54 -3.14 9.39
C ALA A 8 -17.59 -2.79 8.32
N LEU A 9 -18.58 -3.66 8.08
CA LEU A 9 -19.70 -3.41 7.16
C LEU A 9 -20.60 -2.26 7.64
N VAL A 10 -20.92 -2.20 8.94
CA VAL A 10 -21.71 -1.11 9.50
C VAL A 10 -20.99 0.23 9.35
N VAL A 11 -19.70 0.28 9.73
CA VAL A 11 -18.89 1.50 9.58
C VAL A 11 -18.78 1.88 8.09
N ALA A 12 -18.60 0.92 7.20
CA ALA A 12 -18.53 1.17 5.75
C ALA A 12 -19.86 1.70 5.18
N GLY A 13 -21.00 1.18 5.65
CA GLY A 13 -22.32 1.68 5.26
C GLY A 13 -22.51 3.15 5.64
N VAL A 14 -22.17 3.51 6.88
CA VAL A 14 -22.19 4.89 7.37
C VAL A 14 -21.21 5.76 6.58
N ALA A 15 -19.98 5.28 6.35
CA ALA A 15 -18.95 5.98 5.59
C ALA A 15 -19.37 6.22 4.13
N THR A 16 -20.06 5.27 3.50
CA THR A 16 -20.59 5.42 2.14
C THR A 16 -21.68 6.48 2.11
N ALA A 17 -22.57 6.51 3.10
CA ALA A 17 -23.59 7.56 3.20
C ALA A 17 -22.95 8.95 3.34
N PHE A 18 -21.95 9.12 4.20
CA PHE A 18 -21.19 10.37 4.30
C PHE A 18 -20.42 10.70 3.00
N GLY A 19 -19.91 9.69 2.30
CA GLY A 19 -19.24 9.88 1.00
C GLY A 19 -20.18 10.44 -0.07
N HIS A 20 -21.48 10.10 -0.05
CA HIS A 20 -22.47 10.70 -0.92
C HIS A 20 -22.77 12.17 -0.57
N LEU A 21 -22.70 12.55 0.71
CA LEU A 21 -22.89 13.93 1.16
C LEU A 21 -21.68 14.81 0.88
N ALA A 22 -20.48 14.24 0.88
CA ALA A 22 -19.22 14.94 0.62
C ALA A 22 -18.38 14.19 -0.45
N PRO A 23 -18.76 14.29 -1.74
CA PRO A 23 -18.12 13.54 -2.83
C PRO A 23 -16.62 13.80 -2.97
N LEU A 24 -16.11 14.98 -2.59
CA LEU A 24 -14.70 15.34 -2.62
C LEU A 24 -13.84 14.50 -1.65
N ILE A 25 -14.45 13.97 -0.58
CA ILE A 25 -13.75 13.17 0.42
C ILE A 25 -13.93 11.68 0.13
N GLY A 26 -15.10 11.28 -0.34
CA GLY A 26 -15.44 9.92 -0.72
C GLY A 26 -15.61 8.93 0.45
N GLY A 27 -16.38 7.87 0.20
CA GLY A 27 -16.66 6.81 1.19
C GLY A 27 -15.42 6.14 1.79
N PRO A 28 -14.40 5.79 0.99
CA PRO A 28 -13.18 5.15 1.48
C PRO A 28 -12.43 5.94 2.54
N VAL A 29 -12.33 7.26 2.40
CA VAL A 29 -11.66 8.13 3.38
C VAL A 29 -12.50 8.25 4.66
N PHE A 30 -13.82 8.40 4.53
CA PHE A 30 -14.70 8.34 5.71
C PHE A 30 -14.61 6.99 6.42
N GLY A 31 -14.46 5.88 5.68
CA GLY A 31 -14.30 4.55 6.25
C GLY A 31 -13.12 4.44 7.19
N ILE A 32 -11.93 4.87 6.74
CA ILE A 32 -10.73 4.82 7.58
C ILE A 32 -10.81 5.82 8.75
N ALA A 33 -11.35 7.03 8.51
CA ALA A 33 -11.46 8.07 9.53
C ALA A 33 -12.44 7.66 10.63
N LEU A 34 -13.65 7.24 10.28
CA LEU A 34 -14.66 6.78 11.24
C LEU A 34 -14.19 5.53 11.98
N GLY A 35 -13.55 4.58 11.26
CA GLY A 35 -12.96 3.41 11.89
C GLY A 35 -11.90 3.77 12.93
N ALA A 36 -11.02 4.72 12.62
CA ALA A 36 -9.99 5.20 13.55
C ALA A 36 -10.58 5.94 14.76
N VAL A 37 -11.61 6.76 14.55
CA VAL A 37 -12.34 7.42 15.66
C VAL A 37 -12.98 6.38 16.58
N VAL A 38 -13.69 5.39 16.03
CA VAL A 38 -14.29 4.30 16.81
C VAL A 38 -13.22 3.54 17.57
N ALA A 39 -12.10 3.19 16.94
CA ALA A 39 -10.99 2.49 17.61
C ALA A 39 -10.35 3.30 18.74
N THR A 40 -10.38 4.63 18.67
CA THR A 40 -9.83 5.52 19.70
C THR A 40 -10.76 5.62 20.91
N VAL A 41 -12.07 5.68 20.65
CA VAL A 41 -13.09 5.81 21.71
C VAL A 41 -13.41 4.46 22.35
N HIS A 42 -13.53 3.42 21.53
CA HIS A 42 -13.94 2.08 21.99
C HIS A 42 -13.10 1.02 21.25
N HIS A 43 -12.01 0.60 21.86
CA HIS A 43 -11.12 -0.40 21.25
C HIS A 43 -11.87 -1.71 21.00
N PRO A 44 -12.01 -2.16 19.74
CA PRO A 44 -12.62 -3.45 19.46
C PRO A 44 -11.82 -4.57 20.15
N GLY A 45 -12.48 -5.32 21.02
CA GLY A 45 -11.86 -6.42 21.76
C GLY A 45 -11.35 -7.55 20.87
N ALA A 46 -10.67 -8.54 21.45
CA ALA A 46 -10.08 -9.68 20.75
C ALA A 46 -11.08 -10.45 19.85
N THR A 47 -12.36 -10.45 20.19
CA THR A 47 -13.44 -11.08 19.43
C THR A 47 -13.60 -10.50 18.00
N PHE A 48 -13.28 -9.21 17.81
CA PHE A 48 -13.41 -8.52 16.54
C PHE A 48 -12.16 -8.67 15.66
N THR A 49 -10.99 -8.90 16.27
CA THR A 49 -9.69 -8.87 15.59
C THR A 49 -9.62 -9.80 14.36
N ARG A 50 -10.13 -11.03 14.45
CA ARG A 50 -10.12 -11.99 13.33
C ARG A 50 -10.96 -11.50 12.15
N GLY A 51 -12.12 -10.90 12.40
CA GLY A 51 -12.99 -10.37 11.36
C GLY A 51 -12.43 -9.11 10.71
N LEU A 52 -11.85 -8.21 11.50
CA LEU A 52 -11.18 -7.00 11.02
C LEU A 52 -9.94 -7.36 10.17
N SER A 53 -9.13 -8.32 10.61
CA SER A 53 -7.98 -8.82 9.84
C SER A 53 -8.41 -9.49 8.52
N PHE A 54 -9.52 -10.21 8.51
CA PHE A 54 -10.09 -10.78 7.29
C PHE A 54 -10.52 -9.66 6.33
N ALA A 55 -11.27 -8.67 6.81
CA ALA A 55 -11.75 -7.57 6.00
C ALA A 55 -10.59 -6.73 5.42
N SER A 56 -9.65 -6.32 6.25
CA SER A 56 -8.50 -5.51 5.84
C SER A 56 -7.58 -6.19 4.81
N LYS A 57 -7.56 -7.53 4.77
CA LYS A 57 -6.71 -8.29 3.86
C LYS A 57 -7.49 -8.88 2.68
N TYR A 58 -8.44 -9.76 2.95
CA TYR A 58 -9.09 -10.54 1.89
C TYR A 58 -10.18 -9.77 1.16
N VAL A 59 -10.96 -8.93 1.87
CA VAL A 59 -11.96 -8.07 1.22
C VAL A 59 -11.27 -7.02 0.35
N LEU A 60 -10.13 -6.46 0.80
CA LEU A 60 -9.31 -5.57 0.00
C LEU A 60 -8.79 -6.26 -1.27
N GLN A 61 -8.25 -7.47 -1.15
CA GLN A 61 -7.76 -8.23 -2.31
C GLN A 61 -8.88 -8.54 -3.30
N ALA A 62 -10.05 -8.93 -2.79
CA ALA A 62 -11.23 -9.15 -3.62
C ALA A 62 -11.69 -7.87 -4.33
N SER A 63 -11.67 -6.72 -3.65
CA SER A 63 -12.03 -5.43 -4.27
C SER A 63 -11.11 -5.09 -5.46
N ILE A 64 -9.80 -5.33 -5.31
CA ILE A 64 -8.81 -5.08 -6.37
C ILE A 64 -9.08 -6.02 -7.58
N VAL A 65 -9.40 -7.29 -7.34
CA VAL A 65 -9.79 -8.23 -8.41
C VAL A 65 -11.05 -7.75 -9.12
N VAL A 66 -12.08 -7.35 -8.36
CA VAL A 66 -13.33 -6.81 -8.93
C VAL A 66 -13.04 -5.54 -9.75
N LEU A 67 -12.19 -4.66 -9.29
CA LEU A 67 -11.82 -3.44 -10.05
C LEU A 67 -11.05 -3.76 -11.34
N GLY A 68 -10.37 -4.90 -11.41
CA GLY A 68 -9.72 -5.40 -12.63
C GLY A 68 -10.70 -5.61 -13.78
N THR A 69 -11.98 -5.86 -13.50
CA THR A 69 -13.03 -6.05 -14.53
C THR A 69 -13.43 -4.77 -15.29
N GLY A 70 -12.95 -3.61 -14.87
CA GLY A 70 -13.19 -2.34 -15.56
C GLY A 70 -11.92 -1.82 -16.29
N LEU A 71 -10.91 -2.65 -16.47
CA LEU A 71 -9.61 -2.26 -17.03
C LEU A 71 -9.16 -3.21 -18.12
N ALA A 72 -9.08 -2.73 -19.36
CA ALA A 72 -8.53 -3.51 -20.46
C ALA A 72 -7.05 -3.89 -20.19
N LEU A 73 -6.67 -5.13 -20.49
CA LEU A 73 -5.31 -5.63 -20.28
C LEU A 73 -4.25 -4.79 -21.01
N SER A 74 -4.59 -4.28 -22.20
CA SER A 74 -3.72 -3.35 -22.96
C SER A 74 -3.46 -2.05 -22.19
N GLN A 75 -4.46 -1.53 -21.48
CA GLN A 75 -4.33 -0.35 -20.62
C GLN A 75 -3.44 -0.66 -19.40
N VAL A 76 -3.64 -1.82 -18.77
CA VAL A 76 -2.80 -2.27 -17.65
C VAL A 76 -1.33 -2.37 -18.08
N LEU A 77 -1.05 -2.97 -19.23
CA LEU A 77 0.32 -3.08 -19.76
C LEU A 77 0.91 -1.71 -20.12
N ARG A 78 0.12 -0.82 -20.71
CA ARG A 78 0.56 0.54 -21.05
C ARG A 78 0.93 1.33 -19.81
N VAL A 79 0.02 1.44 -18.84
CA VAL A 79 0.24 2.15 -17.58
C VAL A 79 1.43 1.55 -16.83
N GLY A 80 1.53 0.21 -16.77
CA GLY A 80 2.65 -0.48 -16.14
C GLY A 80 3.99 -0.08 -16.76
N ARG A 81 4.08 -0.04 -18.09
CA ARG A 81 5.31 0.36 -18.81
C ARG A 81 5.65 1.83 -18.64
N THR A 82 4.69 2.74 -18.81
CA THR A 82 4.91 4.18 -18.73
C THR A 82 5.26 4.64 -17.30
N SER A 83 4.78 3.92 -16.29
CA SER A 83 5.08 4.21 -14.89
C SER A 83 6.48 3.73 -14.44
N LEU A 84 7.13 2.80 -15.17
CA LEU A 84 8.41 2.21 -14.77
C LEU A 84 9.52 3.23 -14.46
N PRO A 85 9.76 4.27 -15.25
CA PRO A 85 10.84 5.24 -14.96
C PRO A 85 10.59 5.97 -13.62
N VAL A 86 9.36 6.44 -13.40
CA VAL A 86 8.98 7.14 -12.16
C VAL A 86 9.05 6.18 -10.97
N MET A 87 8.55 4.95 -11.16
CA MET A 87 8.53 3.93 -10.12
C MET A 87 9.95 3.48 -9.70
N LEU A 88 10.83 3.22 -10.67
CA LEU A 88 12.22 2.83 -10.38
C LEU A 88 13.00 4.00 -9.79
N GLY A 89 12.81 5.22 -10.29
CA GLY A 89 13.43 6.42 -9.74
C GLY A 89 13.03 6.64 -8.28
N THR A 90 11.74 6.58 -7.96
CA THR A 90 11.25 6.73 -6.57
C THR A 90 11.71 5.57 -5.67
N LEU A 91 11.85 4.35 -6.19
CA LEU A 91 12.41 3.22 -5.45
C LEU A 91 13.88 3.46 -5.09
N VAL A 92 14.70 3.91 -6.05
CA VAL A 92 16.10 4.27 -5.80
C VAL A 92 16.19 5.39 -4.77
N VAL A 93 15.38 6.45 -4.89
CA VAL A 93 15.31 7.55 -3.92
C VAL A 93 14.95 7.05 -2.52
N ALA A 94 13.95 6.16 -2.40
CA ALA A 94 13.55 5.61 -1.11
C ALA A 94 14.66 4.78 -0.45
N LEU A 95 15.31 3.89 -1.21
CA LEU A 95 16.34 3.00 -0.67
C LEU A 95 17.64 3.76 -0.34
N THR A 96 18.11 4.64 -1.23
CA THR A 96 19.31 5.46 -0.98
C THR A 96 19.06 6.48 0.12
N GLY A 97 17.90 7.13 0.12
CA GLY A 97 17.49 8.06 1.16
C GLY A 97 17.41 7.37 2.53
N ALA A 98 16.87 6.16 2.62
CA ALA A 98 16.83 5.39 3.87
C ALA A 98 18.24 5.10 4.42
N VAL A 99 19.20 4.78 3.54
CA VAL A 99 20.58 4.53 3.95
C VAL A 99 21.27 5.82 4.41
N VAL A 100 21.17 6.88 3.62
CA VAL A 100 21.88 8.16 3.87
C VAL A 100 21.27 8.87 5.08
N LEU A 101 19.98 9.18 5.01
CA LEU A 101 19.27 9.91 6.07
C LEU A 101 19.17 9.08 7.36
N GLY A 102 18.98 7.77 7.24
CA GLY A 102 18.94 6.90 8.40
C GLY A 102 20.27 6.80 9.15
N ARG A 103 21.41 6.90 8.43
CA ARG A 103 22.73 7.04 9.07
C ARG A 103 22.88 8.39 9.76
N LEU A 104 22.46 9.46 9.10
CA LEU A 104 22.52 10.83 9.64
C LEU A 104 21.66 10.95 10.91
N LEU A 105 20.46 10.38 10.92
CA LEU A 105 19.56 10.36 12.06
C LEU A 105 19.91 9.31 13.12
N ARG A 106 20.99 8.53 12.91
CA ARG A 106 21.43 7.44 13.80
C ARG A 106 20.31 6.41 14.08
N VAL A 107 19.54 6.10 13.04
CA VAL A 107 18.53 5.03 13.10
C VAL A 107 19.23 3.67 12.98
N PRO A 108 18.87 2.63 13.75
CA PRO A 108 19.44 1.28 13.64
C PRO A 108 19.37 0.73 12.21
N ALA A 109 20.34 -0.12 11.83
CA ALA A 109 20.47 -0.61 10.45
C ALA A 109 19.23 -1.36 9.98
N ASP A 110 18.65 -2.17 10.86
CA ASP A 110 17.48 -2.98 10.56
C ASP A 110 16.24 -2.12 10.37
N ALA A 111 15.99 -1.14 11.26
CA ALA A 111 14.91 -0.17 11.10
C ALA A 111 15.06 0.64 9.80
N ARG A 112 16.28 1.06 9.43
CA ARG A 112 16.54 1.76 8.16
C ARG A 112 16.18 0.91 6.95
N LEU A 113 16.60 -0.36 6.96
CA LEU A 113 16.29 -1.33 5.91
C LEU A 113 14.78 -1.49 5.77
N LEU A 114 14.08 -1.76 6.88
CA LEU A 114 12.65 -2.01 6.87
C LEU A 114 11.83 -0.78 6.47
N ILE A 115 12.17 0.42 6.98
CA ILE A 115 11.50 1.68 6.61
C ILE A 115 11.77 2.00 5.14
N GLY A 116 13.01 1.81 4.66
CA GLY A 116 13.38 2.05 3.27
C GLY A 116 12.64 1.14 2.30
N VAL A 117 12.60 -0.15 2.57
CA VAL A 117 11.89 -1.14 1.75
C VAL A 117 10.36 -0.94 1.84
N GLY A 118 9.85 -0.66 3.05
CA GLY A 118 8.44 -0.34 3.26
C GLY A 118 8.00 0.88 2.47
N THR A 119 8.75 1.98 2.55
CA THR A 119 8.49 3.21 1.78
C THR A 119 8.71 2.99 0.28
N GLY A 120 9.72 2.21 -0.08
CA GLY A 120 10.12 1.97 -1.48
C GLY A 120 9.20 1.04 -2.26
N ILE A 121 8.45 0.12 -1.64
CA ILE A 121 7.68 -0.90 -2.35
C ILE A 121 6.19 -0.84 -2.01
N CYS A 122 5.76 -1.60 -0.98
CA CYS A 122 4.34 -1.77 -0.66
C CYS A 122 4.04 -1.81 0.85
N GLY A 123 4.80 -1.06 1.63
CA GLY A 123 4.55 -0.90 3.05
C GLY A 123 4.82 -2.18 3.86
N ALA A 124 3.87 -2.55 4.71
CA ALA A 124 3.98 -3.67 5.62
C ALA A 124 4.22 -5.03 4.91
N SER A 125 3.70 -5.22 3.70
CA SER A 125 3.93 -6.46 2.95
C SER A 125 5.40 -6.63 2.54
N ALA A 126 6.06 -5.53 2.16
CA ALA A 126 7.48 -5.54 1.84
C ALA A 126 8.34 -5.77 3.09
N ILE A 127 7.98 -5.16 4.22
CA ILE A 127 8.62 -5.40 5.52
C ILE A 127 8.51 -6.88 5.88
N ALA A 128 7.31 -7.48 5.81
CA ALA A 128 7.09 -8.88 6.13
C ALA A 128 7.87 -9.85 5.22
N ALA A 129 8.06 -9.50 3.95
CA ALA A 129 8.86 -10.32 3.04
C ALA A 129 10.36 -10.24 3.35
N VAL A 130 10.86 -9.06 3.72
CA VAL A 130 12.27 -8.85 4.11
C VAL A 130 12.58 -9.55 5.43
N THR A 131 11.69 -9.49 6.41
CA THR A 131 11.86 -10.19 7.70
C THR A 131 11.81 -11.72 7.59
N ALA A 132 11.27 -12.25 6.50
CA ALA A 132 11.35 -13.69 6.22
C ALA A 132 12.76 -14.14 5.76
N VAL A 133 13.63 -13.19 5.38
CA VAL A 133 14.96 -13.42 4.81
C VAL A 133 16.07 -12.92 5.74
N VAL A 134 15.82 -11.79 6.42
CA VAL A 134 16.75 -11.15 7.36
C VAL A 134 16.19 -11.33 8.76
N ASP A 135 17.04 -11.79 9.67
CA ASP A 135 16.70 -11.89 11.10
C ASP A 135 16.73 -10.48 11.71
N VAL A 136 15.56 -9.97 12.06
CA VAL A 136 15.35 -8.61 12.60
C VAL A 136 14.54 -8.71 13.88
N ALA A 137 14.91 -7.91 14.88
CA ALA A 137 14.18 -7.86 16.14
C ALA A 137 12.71 -7.44 15.92
N GLU A 138 11.77 -8.10 16.61
CA GLU A 138 10.34 -7.82 16.50
C GLU A 138 10.00 -6.34 16.80
N ALA A 139 10.73 -5.71 17.70
CA ALA A 139 10.57 -4.29 18.02
C ALA A 139 10.84 -3.40 16.80
N GLU A 140 11.90 -3.67 16.04
CA GLU A 140 12.25 -2.91 14.83
C GLU A 140 11.20 -3.09 13.73
N VAL A 141 10.66 -4.31 13.60
CA VAL A 141 9.54 -4.62 12.68
C VAL A 141 8.30 -3.81 13.07
N ALA A 142 7.95 -3.80 14.35
CA ALA A 142 6.80 -3.05 14.86
C ALA A 142 6.97 -1.54 14.64
N TYR A 143 8.16 -0.99 14.86
CA TYR A 143 8.48 0.41 14.61
C TYR A 143 8.36 0.78 13.13
N ALA A 144 8.92 -0.04 12.25
CA ALA A 144 8.85 0.19 10.82
C ALA A 144 7.39 0.15 10.32
N ILE A 145 6.63 -0.87 10.72
CA ILE A 145 5.20 -0.99 10.34
C ILE A 145 4.40 0.19 10.89
N GLY A 146 4.59 0.58 12.15
CA GLY A 146 3.91 1.72 12.76
C GLY A 146 4.19 3.03 12.04
N THR A 147 5.46 3.26 11.68
CA THR A 147 5.90 4.44 10.92
C THR A 147 5.21 4.50 9.54
N ILE A 148 5.28 3.40 8.78
CA ILE A 148 4.65 3.31 7.46
C ILE A 148 3.14 3.53 7.55
N PHE A 149 2.50 2.93 8.55
CA PHE A 149 1.06 3.05 8.74
C PHE A 149 0.64 4.49 9.03
N LEU A 150 1.37 5.21 9.89
CA LEU A 150 1.08 6.61 10.21
C LEU A 150 1.09 7.48 8.96
N PHE A 151 2.15 7.38 8.14
CA PHE A 151 2.25 8.19 6.93
C PHE A 151 1.26 7.77 5.84
N ASN A 152 0.81 6.52 5.83
CA ASN A 152 -0.29 6.10 4.96
C ASN A 152 -1.62 6.77 5.33
N VAL A 153 -1.95 6.85 6.62
CA VAL A 153 -3.16 7.54 7.10
C VAL A 153 -3.09 9.03 6.72
N ILE A 154 -1.96 9.67 6.98
CA ILE A 154 -1.75 11.08 6.59
C ILE A 154 -1.90 11.24 5.07
N ALA A 155 -1.30 10.35 4.28
CA ALA A 155 -1.37 10.40 2.82
C ALA A 155 -2.81 10.30 2.29
N VAL A 156 -3.63 9.39 2.83
CA VAL A 156 -5.03 9.24 2.42
C VAL A 156 -5.81 10.54 2.59
N LEU A 157 -5.52 11.29 3.67
CA LEU A 157 -6.23 12.54 3.99
C LEU A 157 -5.66 13.75 3.21
N THR A 158 -4.35 13.76 2.92
CA THR A 158 -3.67 14.95 2.40
C THR A 158 -3.44 14.92 0.89
N PHE A 159 -3.23 13.75 0.29
CA PHE A 159 -2.93 13.65 -1.13
C PHE A 159 -4.06 14.14 -2.04
N PRO A 160 -5.34 13.76 -1.86
CA PRO A 160 -6.41 14.23 -2.73
C PRO A 160 -6.53 15.76 -2.75
N PRO A 161 -6.61 16.48 -1.61
CA PRO A 161 -6.66 17.93 -1.64
C PRO A 161 -5.39 18.57 -2.22
N ILE A 162 -4.20 18.03 -1.95
CA ILE A 162 -2.95 18.53 -2.55
C ILE A 162 -2.97 18.31 -4.07
N GLY A 163 -3.44 17.15 -4.55
CA GLY A 163 -3.57 16.88 -5.98
C GLY A 163 -4.48 17.88 -6.69
N HIS A 164 -5.61 18.23 -6.08
CA HIS A 164 -6.52 19.27 -6.60
C HIS A 164 -5.86 20.66 -6.59
N LEU A 165 -5.14 21.03 -5.52
CA LEU A 165 -4.40 22.29 -5.45
C LEU A 165 -3.31 22.41 -6.52
N LEU A 166 -2.66 21.29 -6.84
CA LEU A 166 -1.63 21.24 -7.90
C LEU A 166 -2.23 21.09 -9.31
N GLY A 167 -3.56 20.98 -9.44
CA GLY A 167 -4.24 20.82 -10.73
C GLY A 167 -3.87 19.54 -11.48
N LEU A 168 -3.51 18.47 -10.75
CA LEU A 168 -3.08 17.21 -11.38
C LEU A 168 -4.21 16.57 -12.18
N SER A 169 -3.89 16.07 -13.37
CA SER A 169 -4.81 15.19 -14.11
C SER A 169 -5.07 13.90 -13.33
N GLN A 170 -6.17 13.20 -13.60
CA GLN A 170 -6.43 11.91 -12.93
C GLN A 170 -5.32 10.88 -13.17
N HIS A 171 -4.70 10.90 -14.37
CA HIS A 171 -3.57 10.03 -14.68
C HIS A 171 -2.34 10.38 -13.84
N ALA A 172 -1.96 11.66 -13.81
CA ALA A 172 -0.82 12.15 -13.02
C ALA A 172 -1.02 11.89 -11.52
N PHE A 173 -2.22 12.15 -11.00
CA PHE A 173 -2.54 11.85 -9.60
C PHE A 173 -2.47 10.35 -9.32
N GLY A 174 -2.99 9.51 -10.20
CA GLY A 174 -2.93 8.04 -10.06
C GLY A 174 -1.48 7.53 -10.01
N LEU A 175 -0.61 8.05 -10.88
CA LEU A 175 0.81 7.73 -10.90
C LEU A 175 1.50 8.23 -9.62
N TRP A 176 1.20 9.46 -9.17
CA TRP A 176 1.72 10.03 -7.93
C TRP A 176 1.30 9.21 -6.70
N ALA A 177 0.01 8.96 -6.54
CA ALA A 177 -0.52 8.16 -5.43
C ALA A 177 0.06 6.73 -5.42
N GLY A 178 0.11 6.07 -6.58
CA GLY A 178 0.67 4.72 -6.72
C GLY A 178 2.14 4.61 -6.36
N THR A 179 2.93 5.67 -6.59
CA THR A 179 4.38 5.70 -6.30
C THR A 179 4.72 6.30 -4.94
N ALA A 180 3.95 7.23 -4.41
CA ALA A 180 4.29 7.97 -3.20
C ALA A 180 3.56 7.49 -1.94
N ILE A 181 2.37 6.91 -2.05
CA ILE A 181 1.70 6.27 -0.91
C ILE A 181 2.21 4.83 -0.77
N ASN A 182 2.55 4.41 0.44
CA ASN A 182 3.28 3.16 0.62
C ASN A 182 2.39 1.92 0.54
N ASP A 183 1.23 1.91 1.19
CA ASP A 183 0.34 0.75 1.26
C ASP A 183 -0.71 0.76 0.15
N THR A 184 -1.07 -0.44 -0.36
CA THR A 184 -2.03 -0.59 -1.45
C THR A 184 -3.43 -0.10 -1.08
N SER A 185 -3.89 -0.34 0.16
CA SER A 185 -5.21 0.10 0.61
C SER A 185 -5.32 1.63 0.64
N SER A 186 -4.29 2.29 1.13
CA SER A 186 -4.20 3.75 1.20
C SER A 186 -4.09 4.38 -0.19
N VAL A 187 -3.34 3.75 -1.12
CA VAL A 187 -3.30 4.15 -2.54
C VAL A 187 -4.70 4.12 -3.14
N VAL A 188 -5.39 3.01 -2.97
CA VAL A 188 -6.73 2.81 -3.53
C VAL A 188 -7.71 3.83 -2.93
N ALA A 189 -7.66 4.05 -1.60
CA ALA A 189 -8.48 5.05 -0.93
C ALA A 189 -8.30 6.44 -1.51
N ALA A 190 -7.06 6.94 -1.51
CA ALA A 190 -6.74 8.28 -1.99
C ALA A 190 -7.08 8.45 -3.48
N ALA A 191 -6.74 7.45 -4.30
CA ALA A 191 -6.87 7.56 -5.74
C ALA A 191 -8.33 7.46 -6.23
N TYR A 192 -9.14 6.57 -5.66
CA TYR A 192 -10.57 6.51 -6.01
C TYR A 192 -11.38 7.67 -5.44
N THR A 193 -10.93 8.29 -4.36
CA THR A 193 -11.49 9.57 -3.87
C THR A 193 -11.22 10.70 -4.86
N TYR A 194 -10.04 10.71 -5.49
CA TYR A 194 -9.68 11.71 -6.50
C TYR A 194 -10.45 11.51 -7.82
N GLY A 195 -10.65 10.27 -8.24
CA GLY A 195 -11.45 9.92 -9.42
C GLY A 195 -11.27 8.47 -9.86
N GLN A 196 -12.22 7.97 -10.64
CA GLN A 196 -12.23 6.57 -11.11
C GLN A 196 -10.99 6.24 -11.95
N SER A 197 -10.59 7.11 -12.86
CA SER A 197 -9.41 6.92 -13.72
C SER A 197 -8.10 7.02 -12.91
N ALA A 198 -8.06 7.88 -11.90
CA ALA A 198 -6.93 7.98 -10.96
C ALA A 198 -6.80 6.68 -10.15
N GLY A 199 -7.91 6.15 -9.64
CA GLY A 199 -7.95 4.87 -8.93
C GLY A 199 -7.43 3.72 -9.78
N ALA A 200 -7.93 3.59 -11.01
CA ALA A 200 -7.51 2.58 -11.96
C ALA A 200 -5.99 2.64 -12.26
N THR A 201 -5.48 3.82 -12.56
CA THR A 201 -4.05 4.06 -12.81
C THR A 201 -3.21 3.71 -11.57
N ALA A 202 -3.62 4.20 -10.39
CA ALA A 202 -2.89 4.01 -9.16
C ALA A 202 -2.79 2.53 -8.75
N VAL A 203 -3.85 1.75 -8.96
CA VAL A 203 -3.85 0.30 -8.72
C VAL A 203 -2.81 -0.38 -9.60
N VAL A 204 -2.80 -0.13 -10.90
CA VAL A 204 -1.83 -0.73 -11.82
C VAL A 204 -0.40 -0.37 -11.43
N VAL A 205 -0.13 0.91 -11.18
CA VAL A 205 1.19 1.40 -10.74
C VAL A 205 1.62 0.70 -9.45
N LYS A 206 0.72 0.60 -8.46
CA LYS A 206 1.01 -0.04 -7.19
C LYS A 206 1.26 -1.54 -7.31
N LEU A 207 0.48 -2.24 -8.12
CA LEU A 207 0.67 -3.67 -8.37
C LEU A 207 2.01 -3.93 -9.06
N THR A 208 2.36 -3.12 -10.07
CA THR A 208 3.67 -3.19 -10.76
C THR A 208 4.82 -2.96 -9.76
N ARG A 209 4.68 -1.97 -8.88
CA ARG A 209 5.69 -1.68 -7.83
C ARG A 209 5.81 -2.83 -6.83
N THR A 210 4.71 -3.48 -6.48
CA THR A 210 4.72 -4.61 -5.55
C THR A 210 5.55 -5.79 -6.10
N LEU A 211 5.61 -5.98 -7.43
CA LEU A 211 6.46 -7.01 -8.02
C LEU A 211 7.96 -6.79 -7.78
N MET A 212 8.38 -5.56 -7.47
CA MET A 212 9.79 -5.26 -7.10
C MET A 212 10.21 -5.94 -5.80
N ILE A 213 9.29 -6.45 -5.01
CA ILE A 213 9.60 -7.26 -3.82
C ILE A 213 10.41 -8.51 -4.19
N ILE A 214 10.16 -9.09 -5.38
CA ILE A 214 10.81 -10.31 -5.86
C ILE A 214 12.32 -10.10 -6.04
N PRO A 215 12.77 -9.19 -6.93
CA PRO A 215 14.22 -9.00 -7.13
C PRO A 215 14.91 -8.50 -5.86
N ILE A 216 14.24 -7.71 -5.02
CA ILE A 216 14.82 -7.19 -3.79
C ILE A 216 15.01 -8.32 -2.76
N THR A 217 14.02 -9.17 -2.54
CA THR A 217 14.15 -10.30 -1.60
C THR A 217 15.15 -11.35 -2.09
N VAL A 218 15.20 -11.63 -3.40
CA VAL A 218 16.22 -12.51 -3.99
C VAL A 218 17.62 -11.93 -3.80
N GLY A 219 17.81 -10.66 -4.14
CA GLY A 219 19.10 -9.97 -3.97
C GLY A 219 19.55 -9.95 -2.51
N LEU A 220 18.62 -9.70 -1.58
CA LEU A 220 18.91 -9.68 -0.14
C LEU A 220 19.25 -11.08 0.39
N SER A 221 18.50 -12.12 -0.05
CA SER A 221 18.80 -13.52 0.29
C SER A 221 20.19 -13.93 -0.14
N TRP A 222 20.56 -13.56 -1.38
CA TRP A 222 21.89 -13.83 -1.92
C TRP A 222 23.02 -13.11 -1.15
N PHE A 223 22.79 -11.85 -0.79
CA PHE A 223 23.74 -11.05 -0.02
C PHE A 223 23.94 -11.61 1.41
N VAL A 224 22.85 -11.96 2.09
CA VAL A 224 22.88 -12.57 3.44
C VAL A 224 23.56 -13.95 3.39
N GLY A 225 23.22 -14.77 2.37
CA GLY A 225 23.86 -16.07 2.16
C GLY A 225 25.38 -15.97 2.00
N ARG A 226 25.86 -15.01 1.16
CA ARG A 226 27.30 -14.76 0.98
C ARG A 226 28.03 -14.33 2.26
N ARG A 227 27.39 -13.53 3.11
CA ARG A 227 27.98 -13.12 4.40
C ARG A 227 28.09 -14.28 5.37
N ARG A 228 27.07 -15.17 5.45
CA ARG A 228 27.09 -16.35 6.31
C ARG A 228 28.17 -17.36 5.89
N HIS A 229 28.35 -17.60 4.61
CA HIS A 229 29.43 -18.46 4.09
C HIS A 229 30.85 -17.94 4.38
N ARG A 230 31.00 -16.66 4.71
CA ARG A 230 32.31 -16.08 5.11
C ARG A 230 32.57 -16.20 6.61
N THR A 231 31.54 -16.41 7.44
CA THR A 231 31.66 -16.36 8.91
C THR A 231 31.49 -17.73 9.57
N ASP A 232 30.79 -18.69 8.98
CA ASP A 232 30.52 -20.01 9.55
C ASP A 232 30.68 -21.14 8.53
N SER A 233 31.52 -22.11 8.86
CA SER A 233 31.71 -23.37 8.12
C SER A 233 30.74 -24.49 8.53
N THR A 234 29.74 -24.20 9.38
CA THR A 234 28.71 -25.17 9.78
C THR A 234 27.41 -24.85 9.04
N GLY A 235 27.26 -25.53 7.88
CA GLY A 235 26.21 -25.27 6.93
C GLY A 235 24.84 -25.76 7.36
N THR A 236 23.96 -24.85 7.68
CA THR A 236 22.54 -24.99 7.36
C THR A 236 22.18 -23.86 6.38
N ALA A 237 22.09 -24.22 5.10
CA ALA A 237 21.66 -23.29 4.06
C ALA A 237 20.28 -22.73 4.42
N PRO A 238 20.04 -21.42 4.30
CA PRO A 238 18.69 -20.89 4.49
C PRO A 238 17.79 -21.51 3.43
N THR A 239 16.72 -22.13 3.87
CA THR A 239 15.65 -22.64 3.01
C THR A 239 15.22 -21.52 2.08
N GLY A 240 15.20 -21.78 0.76
CA GLY A 240 15.01 -20.80 -0.31
C GLY A 240 13.87 -19.82 -0.10
N VAL A 241 13.88 -18.73 -0.84
CA VAL A 241 12.89 -17.66 -0.80
C VAL A 241 11.48 -18.23 -0.69
N PRO A 242 10.68 -17.88 0.33
CA PRO A 242 9.33 -18.42 0.51
C PRO A 242 8.38 -17.81 -0.53
N TRP A 243 8.45 -18.29 -1.77
CA TRP A 243 7.70 -17.78 -2.93
C TRP A 243 6.21 -17.59 -2.67
N ARG A 244 5.58 -18.49 -1.87
CA ARG A 244 4.17 -18.38 -1.47
C ARG A 244 3.87 -17.16 -0.60
N ARG A 245 4.86 -16.61 0.13
CA ARG A 245 4.70 -15.41 0.97
C ARG A 245 5.07 -14.14 0.21
N VAL A 246 5.91 -14.26 -0.79
CA VAL A 246 6.43 -13.12 -1.58
C VAL A 246 5.51 -12.79 -2.75
N PHE A 247 4.87 -13.78 -3.38
CA PHE A 247 4.03 -13.55 -4.55
C PHE A 247 2.56 -13.29 -4.16
N PRO A 248 2.02 -12.09 -4.43
CA PRO A 248 0.65 -11.74 -4.07
C PRO A 248 -0.35 -12.33 -5.11
N ILE A 249 -0.98 -13.46 -4.75
CA ILE A 249 -1.88 -14.23 -5.63
C ILE A 249 -3.02 -13.37 -6.21
N PHE A 250 -3.50 -12.35 -5.49
CA PHE A 250 -4.57 -11.48 -5.96
C PHE A 250 -4.19 -10.67 -7.21
N ILE A 251 -2.89 -10.48 -7.51
CA ILE A 251 -2.43 -9.89 -8.77
C ILE A 251 -2.81 -10.78 -9.96
N ILE A 252 -2.69 -12.09 -9.81
CA ILE A 252 -3.14 -13.03 -10.86
C ILE A 252 -4.65 -12.88 -11.06
N GLY A 253 -5.42 -12.81 -9.96
CA GLY A 253 -6.86 -12.57 -10.03
C GLY A 253 -7.21 -11.26 -10.73
N PHE A 254 -6.50 -10.17 -10.43
CA PHE A 254 -6.66 -8.88 -11.10
C PHE A 254 -6.38 -8.97 -12.61
N LEU A 255 -5.25 -9.59 -13.01
CA LEU A 255 -4.90 -9.75 -14.42
C LEU A 255 -5.88 -10.66 -15.16
N ALA A 256 -6.36 -11.74 -14.51
CA ALA A 256 -7.36 -12.61 -15.08
C ALA A 256 -8.69 -11.86 -15.27
N ALA A 257 -9.14 -11.07 -14.30
CA ALA A 257 -10.34 -10.24 -14.41
C ALA A 257 -10.22 -9.22 -15.55
N SER A 258 -9.06 -8.55 -15.67
CA SER A 258 -8.75 -7.63 -16.76
C SER A 258 -8.70 -8.33 -18.13
N ALA A 259 -8.19 -9.55 -18.19
CA ALA A 259 -8.18 -10.35 -19.42
C ALA A 259 -9.61 -10.75 -19.85
N LEU A 260 -10.43 -11.21 -18.90
CA LEU A 260 -11.85 -11.55 -19.15
C LEU A 260 -12.65 -10.36 -19.67
N ASP A 261 -12.39 -9.16 -19.13
CA ASP A 261 -12.96 -7.92 -19.62
C ASP A 261 -12.50 -7.61 -21.06
N SER A 262 -11.18 -7.75 -21.31
CA SER A 262 -10.58 -7.48 -22.63
C SER A 262 -11.08 -8.37 -23.76
N VAL A 263 -11.49 -9.62 -23.46
CA VAL A 263 -12.08 -10.53 -24.44
C VAL A 263 -13.60 -10.40 -24.55
N GLY A 264 -14.22 -9.44 -23.83
CA GLY A 264 -15.64 -9.12 -23.92
C GLY A 264 -16.56 -10.11 -23.18
N ILE A 265 -16.03 -10.94 -22.29
CA ILE A 265 -16.87 -11.85 -21.46
C ILE A 265 -17.69 -11.05 -20.45
N ILE A 266 -17.15 -9.94 -19.97
CA ILE A 266 -17.85 -9.05 -19.04
C ILE A 266 -18.62 -8.01 -19.85
N SER A 267 -19.96 -8.08 -19.77
CA SER A 267 -20.83 -7.12 -20.47
C SER A 267 -20.66 -5.71 -19.93
N GLY A 268 -20.68 -4.69 -20.81
CA GLY A 268 -20.57 -3.27 -20.42
C GLY A 268 -21.61 -2.82 -19.40
N SER A 269 -22.79 -3.46 -19.39
CA SER A 269 -23.85 -3.19 -18.40
C SER A 269 -23.43 -3.52 -16.94
N TRP A 270 -22.47 -4.39 -16.75
CA TRP A 270 -21.98 -4.81 -15.42
C TRP A 270 -20.89 -3.91 -14.87
N HIS A 271 -20.18 -3.15 -15.72
CA HIS A 271 -19.04 -2.34 -15.31
C HIS A 271 -19.39 -1.34 -14.20
N HIS A 272 -20.54 -0.64 -14.32
CA HIS A 272 -20.94 0.31 -13.28
C HIS A 272 -21.21 -0.38 -11.93
N GLY A 273 -21.93 -1.50 -11.95
CA GLY A 273 -22.22 -2.27 -10.73
C GLY A 273 -20.96 -2.85 -10.09
N LEU A 274 -20.05 -3.41 -10.90
CA LEU A 274 -18.77 -3.97 -10.43
C LEU A 274 -17.86 -2.87 -9.88
N ALA A 275 -17.79 -1.70 -10.52
CA ALA A 275 -17.02 -0.57 -10.01
C ALA A 275 -17.55 -0.08 -8.66
N THR A 276 -18.89 0.06 -8.54
CA THR A 276 -19.54 0.44 -7.28
C THR A 276 -19.29 -0.60 -6.18
N LEU A 277 -19.43 -1.89 -6.51
CA LEU A 277 -19.10 -2.98 -5.59
C LEU A 277 -17.62 -2.93 -5.17
N GLY A 278 -16.71 -2.74 -6.11
CA GLY A 278 -15.29 -2.62 -5.85
C GLY A 278 -14.97 -1.50 -4.85
N VAL A 279 -15.51 -0.30 -5.07
CA VAL A 279 -15.34 0.87 -4.19
C VAL A 279 -15.98 0.61 -2.81
N PHE A 280 -17.14 -0.03 -2.75
CA PHE A 280 -17.75 -0.40 -1.47
C PHE A 280 -16.90 -1.41 -0.68
N LEU A 281 -16.37 -2.45 -1.35
CA LEU A 281 -15.46 -3.41 -0.72
C LEU A 281 -14.17 -2.74 -0.22
N ILE A 282 -13.64 -1.74 -0.94
CA ILE A 282 -12.54 -0.89 -0.46
C ILE A 282 -12.95 -0.19 0.83
N THR A 283 -14.12 0.42 0.85
CA THR A 283 -14.63 1.14 2.04
C THR A 283 -14.74 0.20 3.24
N VAL A 284 -15.20 -1.04 3.05
CA VAL A 284 -15.24 -2.07 4.09
C VAL A 284 -13.83 -2.41 4.61
N ALA A 285 -12.89 -2.62 3.70
CA ALA A 285 -11.51 -2.94 4.06
C ALA A 285 -10.84 -1.79 4.82
N LEU A 286 -11.05 -0.55 4.39
CA LEU A 286 -10.50 0.65 5.04
C LEU A 286 -11.15 0.94 6.38
N SER A 287 -12.45 0.70 6.52
CA SER A 287 -13.14 0.74 7.80
C SER A 287 -12.52 -0.26 8.79
N ALA A 288 -12.22 -1.48 8.33
CA ALA A 288 -11.54 -2.48 9.16
C ALA A 288 -10.12 -2.08 9.53
N ILE A 289 -9.38 -1.44 8.62
CA ILE A 289 -8.04 -0.89 8.89
C ILE A 289 -8.15 0.21 9.93
N GLY A 290 -9.07 1.17 9.75
CA GLY A 290 -9.31 2.23 10.73
C GLY A 290 -9.64 1.70 12.12
N LEU A 291 -10.54 0.72 12.21
CA LEU A 291 -10.91 0.03 13.46
C LEU A 291 -9.75 -0.75 14.11
N SER A 292 -8.69 -1.03 13.36
CA SER A 292 -7.49 -1.74 13.83
C SER A 292 -6.36 -0.79 14.25
N VAL A 293 -6.54 0.52 14.14
CA VAL A 293 -5.54 1.52 14.53
C VAL A 293 -5.24 1.45 16.02
N ARG A 294 -3.95 1.40 16.36
CA ARG A 294 -3.46 1.37 17.74
C ARG A 294 -2.52 2.54 17.98
N LEU A 295 -3.03 3.61 18.60
CA LEU A 295 -2.26 4.82 18.92
C LEU A 295 -1.12 4.56 19.93
N ASP A 296 -1.29 3.61 20.84
CA ASP A 296 -0.27 3.16 21.78
C ASP A 296 0.98 2.64 21.07
N ARG A 297 0.81 1.86 19.99
CA ARG A 297 1.94 1.36 19.17
C ARG A 297 2.63 2.46 18.37
N LEU A 298 1.89 3.47 17.91
CA LEU A 298 2.48 4.62 17.21
C LEU A 298 3.40 5.44 18.13
N ARG A 299 3.02 5.62 19.39
CA ARG A 299 3.85 6.33 20.39
C ARG A 299 5.11 5.56 20.77
N ALA A 300 5.09 4.24 20.68
CA ALA A 300 6.24 3.38 20.99
C ALA A 300 7.33 3.40 19.91
N ALA A 301 7.05 3.86 18.68
CA ALA A 301 7.97 3.81 17.54
C ALA A 301 9.26 4.66 17.68
N GLY A 302 9.33 5.56 18.65
CA GLY A 302 10.47 6.46 18.82
C GLY A 302 10.56 7.57 17.76
N VAL A 303 11.13 8.72 18.14
CA VAL A 303 11.14 9.93 17.29
C VAL A 303 12.02 9.75 16.03
N ARG A 304 13.15 9.06 16.14
CA ARG A 304 14.12 8.94 15.03
C ARG A 304 13.60 8.09 13.84
N PRO A 305 13.04 6.88 14.05
CA PRO A 305 12.40 6.12 12.97
C PRO A 305 11.22 6.85 12.34
N LEU A 306 10.39 7.56 13.14
CA LEU A 306 9.29 8.37 12.64
C LEU A 306 9.80 9.54 11.78
N ALA A 307 10.83 10.24 12.22
CA ALA A 307 11.44 11.33 11.45
C ALA A 307 12.01 10.81 10.12
N LEU A 308 12.70 9.66 10.13
CA LEU A 308 13.19 9.02 8.91
C LEU A 308 12.04 8.69 7.95
N GLY A 309 10.98 8.04 8.45
CA GLY A 309 9.82 7.70 7.62
C GLY A 309 9.13 8.92 7.03
N GLY A 310 8.96 10.00 7.81
CA GLY A 310 8.37 11.25 7.34
C GLY A 310 9.20 11.95 6.26
N ILE A 311 10.51 12.06 6.48
CA ILE A 311 11.42 12.67 5.49
C ILE A 311 11.43 11.83 4.20
N LEU A 312 11.51 10.50 4.31
CA LEU A 312 11.46 9.62 3.14
C LEU A 312 10.13 9.71 2.40
N TRP A 313 9.02 9.78 3.12
CA TRP A 313 7.69 9.92 2.53
C TRP A 313 7.58 11.23 1.72
N VAL A 314 8.00 12.36 2.28
CA VAL A 314 8.04 13.65 1.56
C VAL A 314 9.00 13.58 0.38
N LEU A 315 10.19 13.02 0.58
CA LEU A 315 11.20 12.89 -0.48
C LEU A 315 10.69 12.07 -1.67
N VAL A 316 10.01 10.95 -1.39
CA VAL A 316 9.42 10.10 -2.44
C VAL A 316 8.23 10.82 -3.11
N ALA A 317 7.39 11.52 -2.35
CA ALA A 317 6.28 12.29 -2.91
C ALA A 317 6.77 13.39 -3.88
N VAL A 318 7.76 14.16 -3.46
CA VAL A 318 8.34 15.23 -4.28
C VAL A 318 9.10 14.65 -5.49
N SER A 319 9.93 13.63 -5.28
CA SER A 319 10.68 13.01 -6.37
C SER A 319 9.76 12.36 -7.40
N SER A 320 8.62 11.82 -6.99
CA SER A 320 7.63 11.28 -7.93
C SER A 320 7.08 12.37 -8.85
N LEU A 321 6.72 13.54 -8.33
CA LEU A 321 6.24 14.66 -9.15
C LEU A 321 7.34 15.19 -10.09
N LEU A 322 8.56 15.33 -9.59
CA LEU A 322 9.71 15.77 -10.41
C LEU A 322 10.00 14.78 -11.55
N LEU A 323 9.96 13.49 -11.28
CA LEU A 323 10.17 12.45 -12.29
C LEU A 323 9.01 12.41 -13.30
N GLN A 324 7.77 12.67 -12.86
CA GLN A 324 6.63 12.80 -13.77
C GLN A 324 6.79 14.00 -14.69
N ALA A 325 7.21 15.15 -14.16
CA ALA A 325 7.51 16.33 -14.97
C ALA A 325 8.61 16.05 -15.99
N ALA A 326 9.68 15.37 -15.58
CA ALA A 326 10.80 15.03 -16.45
C ALA A 326 10.43 13.99 -17.52
N THR A 327 9.44 13.14 -17.28
CA THR A 327 8.99 12.09 -18.21
C THR A 327 7.72 12.46 -19.00
N GLY A 328 7.22 13.69 -18.83
CA GLY A 328 6.01 14.16 -19.53
C GLY A 328 4.71 13.48 -19.08
N ASN A 329 4.64 13.03 -17.83
CA ASN A 329 3.47 12.34 -17.26
C ASN A 329 2.68 13.23 -16.26
N LEU A 330 2.95 14.52 -16.17
CA LEU A 330 2.18 15.49 -15.36
C LEU A 330 0.92 15.91 -16.06
#